data_27240216dae1de533525ae9d7c4779bf
#
_entry.id   27240216dae1de533525ae9d7c4779bf
#
_cell.length_a   1.000
_cell.length_b   1.000
_cell.length_c   1.000
_cell.angle_alpha   90.00
_cell.angle_beta   90.00
_cell.angle_gamma   90.00
#
_symmetry.space_group_name_H-M   'P 1'
#
loop_
_entity.id
_entity.type
_entity.pdbx_description
1 polymer ?
#
loop_
_entity_poly.entity_id
_entity_poly.type
_entity_poly.pdbx_seq_one_letter_code
_entity_poly.pdbx_strand_id
1 'polypeptide(L)'
;MAKNTFLNDLTSEERQAIFKAAQEERERIIQEAINNGAIVKYITSRLILDEQETHILTCADGSCIIDTTIPSDIKLCIKRGWKITSVTYYKDTNQIAGMTFEGKSNGISIRNVG
;
A
#
# COMPACT_ATOMS: atom_id res chain seq x y z
N MET A 1 -5.60 33.06 4.52
CA MET A 1 -6.11 32.18 4.00
C MET A 1 -6.01 30.85 4.52
N ALA A 2 -6.94 30.23 4.48
CA ALA A 2 -7.07 29.03 5.23
C ALA A 2 -6.63 27.83 4.47
N LYS A 3 -5.41 27.85 4.02
CA LYS A 3 -4.98 26.71 3.34
C LYS A 3 -4.87 25.54 4.21
N ASN A 4 -4.61 25.74 5.46
CA ASN A 4 -4.43 24.64 6.39
C ASN A 4 -5.71 23.91 6.66
N THR A 5 -6.82 24.51 6.35
CA THR A 5 -8.10 23.86 6.58
C THR A 5 -8.69 23.33 5.29
N PHE A 6 -7.83 23.12 4.33
CA PHE A 6 -8.26 22.68 3.01
C PHE A 6 -9.31 21.56 3.06
N LEU A 7 -9.05 20.47 3.76
CA LEU A 7 -10.02 19.37 3.82
C LEU A 7 -11.28 19.73 4.56
N ASN A 8 -11.19 20.63 5.54
CA ASN A 8 -12.36 21.03 6.30
C ASN A 8 -13.29 21.93 5.52
N ASP A 9 -12.74 22.60 4.51
CA ASP A 9 -13.54 23.51 3.70
C ASP A 9 -14.21 22.84 2.51
N LEU A 10 -13.96 21.54 2.31
CA LEU A 10 -14.51 20.82 1.18
C LEU A 10 -15.89 20.28 1.50
N THR A 11 -16.74 20.22 0.49
CA THR A 11 -18.03 19.56 0.61
C THR A 11 -17.82 18.06 0.66
N SER A 12 -18.86 17.33 1.05
CA SER A 12 -18.80 15.87 1.07
C SER A 12 -18.49 15.32 -0.32
N GLU A 13 -19.08 15.92 -1.34
CA GLU A 13 -18.87 15.49 -2.71
C GLU A 13 -17.41 15.71 -3.14
N GLU A 14 -16.84 16.83 -2.74
CA GLU A 14 -15.45 17.13 -3.05
C GLU A 14 -14.51 16.16 -2.35
N ARG A 15 -14.79 15.84 -1.08
CA ARG A 15 -13.99 14.87 -0.36
C ARG A 15 -14.04 13.50 -1.01
N GLN A 16 -15.24 13.08 -1.42
CA GLN A 16 -15.41 11.80 -2.08
C GLN A 16 -14.65 11.75 -3.39
N ALA A 17 -14.64 12.86 -4.13
CA ALA A 17 -13.90 12.93 -5.39
C ALA A 17 -12.40 12.77 -5.15
N ILE A 18 -11.87 13.38 -4.09
CA ILE A 18 -10.46 13.25 -3.75
C ILE A 18 -10.11 11.82 -3.36
N PHE A 19 -10.94 11.20 -2.53
CA PHE A 19 -10.72 9.80 -2.14
C PHE A 19 -10.78 8.88 -3.34
N LYS A 20 -11.75 9.10 -4.22
CA LYS A 20 -11.91 8.27 -5.41
C LYS A 20 -10.69 8.41 -6.33
N ALA A 21 -10.22 9.63 -6.53
CA ALA A 21 -9.05 9.86 -7.37
C ALA A 21 -7.81 9.18 -6.81
N ALA A 22 -7.61 9.25 -5.49
CA ALA A 22 -6.48 8.59 -4.85
C ALA A 22 -6.58 7.08 -4.98
N GLN A 23 -7.77 6.53 -4.84
CA GLN A 23 -7.99 5.10 -4.97
C GLN A 23 -7.71 4.64 -6.40
N GLU A 24 -8.19 5.39 -7.38
CA GLU A 24 -7.96 5.06 -8.78
C GLU A 24 -6.49 5.11 -9.13
N GLU A 25 -5.76 6.06 -8.56
CA GLU A 25 -4.34 6.16 -8.79
C GLU A 25 -3.62 4.94 -8.23
N ARG A 26 -3.98 4.50 -7.02
CA ARG A 26 -3.38 3.31 -6.44
C ARG A 26 -3.69 2.07 -7.27
N GLU A 27 -4.92 1.96 -7.74
CA GLU A 27 -5.31 0.81 -8.58
C GLU A 27 -4.53 0.79 -9.88
N ARG A 28 -4.30 1.95 -10.47
CA ARG A 28 -3.51 2.06 -11.68
C ARG A 28 -2.06 1.61 -11.44
N ILE A 29 -1.48 2.06 -10.35
CA ILE A 29 -0.12 1.69 -9.99
C ILE A 29 0.00 0.18 -9.78
N ILE A 30 -0.97 -0.41 -9.08
CA ILE A 30 -0.98 -1.84 -8.83
C ILE A 30 -1.15 -2.61 -10.13
N GLN A 31 -2.04 -2.17 -11.01
CA GLN A 31 -2.26 -2.85 -12.26
C GLN A 31 -1.02 -2.80 -13.14
N GLU A 32 -0.32 -1.66 -13.16
CA GLU A 32 0.93 -1.58 -13.89
C GLU A 32 1.96 -2.56 -13.35
N ALA A 33 2.04 -2.68 -12.03
CA ALA A 33 2.98 -3.62 -11.42
C ALA A 33 2.66 -5.05 -11.84
N ILE A 34 1.38 -5.41 -11.85
CA ILE A 34 0.95 -6.74 -12.27
C ILE A 34 1.32 -6.97 -13.74
N ASN A 35 1.10 -5.97 -14.59
CA ASN A 35 1.45 -6.06 -16.00
C ASN A 35 2.95 -6.23 -16.20
N ASN A 36 3.75 -5.74 -15.27
CA ASN A 36 5.20 -5.82 -15.32
C ASN A 36 5.77 -7.03 -14.58
N GLY A 37 4.91 -7.95 -14.14
CA GLY A 37 5.38 -9.21 -13.59
C GLY A 37 5.16 -9.44 -12.11
N ALA A 38 4.50 -8.53 -11.41
CA ALA A 38 4.20 -8.75 -10.00
C ALA A 38 3.31 -9.98 -9.85
N ILE A 39 3.58 -10.76 -8.81
CA ILE A 39 2.86 -12.01 -8.58
C ILE A 39 1.50 -11.70 -7.95
N VAL A 40 0.46 -12.34 -8.46
CA VAL A 40 -0.90 -12.18 -7.91
C VAL A 40 -1.25 -13.44 -7.14
N LYS A 41 -1.68 -13.26 -5.90
CA LYS A 41 -2.07 -14.36 -5.03
C LYS A 41 -3.47 -14.12 -4.50
N TYR A 42 -4.13 -15.21 -4.09
CA TYR A 42 -5.48 -15.12 -3.51
C TYR A 42 -5.52 -15.91 -2.22
N ILE A 43 -6.24 -15.38 -1.23
CA ILE A 43 -6.49 -16.10 0.03
C ILE A 43 -7.99 -16.17 0.27
N THR A 44 -8.40 -17.21 0.96
CA THR A 44 -9.82 -17.47 1.19
C THR A 44 -10.29 -17.03 2.57
N SER A 45 -9.39 -16.95 3.52
CA SER A 45 -9.73 -16.58 4.90
C SER A 45 -9.45 -15.10 5.11
N ARG A 46 -10.36 -14.43 5.80
CA ARG A 46 -10.16 -13.04 6.14
C ARG A 46 -9.20 -12.89 7.30
N LEU A 47 -8.33 -11.90 7.19
CA LEU A 47 -7.41 -11.57 8.27
C LEU A 47 -8.12 -10.64 9.25
N ILE A 48 -8.04 -10.97 10.53
CA ILE A 48 -8.52 -10.08 11.58
C ILE A 48 -7.40 -9.12 11.96
N LEU A 49 -7.72 -8.09 12.72
CA LEU A 49 -6.74 -7.07 13.07
C LEU A 49 -5.50 -7.64 13.74
N ASP A 50 -5.68 -8.65 14.58
CA ASP A 50 -4.54 -9.26 15.27
C ASP A 50 -3.61 -10.02 14.35
N GLU A 51 -4.09 -10.36 13.14
CA GLU A 51 -3.29 -11.07 12.16
C GLU A 51 -2.62 -10.13 11.16
N GLN A 52 -2.98 -8.85 11.18
CA GLN A 52 -2.40 -7.89 10.27
C GLN A 52 -1.05 -7.44 10.80
N GLU A 53 -0.05 -7.51 9.95
CA GLU A 53 1.31 -7.17 10.37
C GLU A 53 2.16 -6.76 9.19
N THR A 54 3.28 -6.13 9.49
CA THR A 54 4.26 -5.72 8.50
C THR A 54 5.60 -6.33 8.87
N HIS A 55 6.22 -7.00 7.91
CA HIS A 55 7.55 -7.59 8.07
C HIS A 55 8.52 -6.86 7.16
N ILE A 56 9.68 -6.51 7.69
CA ILE A 56 10.73 -5.84 6.93
C ILE A 56 11.97 -6.70 6.99
N LEU A 57 12.44 -7.14 5.83
CA LEU A 57 13.65 -7.94 5.72
C LEU A 57 14.70 -7.14 5.00
N THR A 58 15.84 -6.92 5.66
CA THR A 58 16.96 -6.19 5.07
C THR A 58 18.04 -7.20 4.67
N CYS A 59 18.49 -7.09 3.44
CA CYS A 59 19.51 -8.00 2.91
C CYS A 59 20.89 -7.36 2.97
N ALA A 60 21.92 -8.20 2.85
CA ALA A 60 23.31 -7.74 2.97
C ALA A 60 23.72 -6.73 1.93
N ASP A 61 23.08 -6.75 0.78
CA ASP A 61 23.41 -5.83 -0.31
C ASP A 61 22.69 -4.48 -0.19
N GLY A 62 21.99 -4.26 0.93
CA GLY A 62 21.27 -3.01 1.13
C GLY A 62 19.85 -3.03 0.61
N SER A 63 19.44 -4.07 -0.07
CA SER A 63 18.05 -4.18 -0.50
C SER A 63 17.17 -4.55 0.68
N CYS A 64 15.88 -4.35 0.50
CA CYS A 64 14.92 -4.56 1.57
C CYS A 64 13.60 -5.02 0.98
N ILE A 65 12.97 -5.95 1.65
CA ILE A 65 11.66 -6.46 1.27
C ILE A 65 10.68 -6.12 2.38
N ILE A 66 9.56 -5.53 2.01
CA ILE A 66 8.50 -5.19 2.95
C ILE A 66 7.26 -5.98 2.58
N ASP A 67 6.81 -6.83 3.48
CA ASP A 67 5.62 -7.65 3.29
C ASP A 67 4.60 -7.17 4.32
N THR A 68 3.48 -6.65 3.87
CA THR A 68 2.53 -6.04 4.78
C THR A 68 1.09 -6.37 4.43
N THR A 69 0.28 -6.58 5.47
CA THR A 69 -1.16 -6.72 5.34
C THR A 69 -1.88 -5.52 5.98
N ILE A 70 -1.14 -4.52 6.43
CA ILE A 70 -1.71 -3.34 7.07
C ILE A 70 -2.03 -2.30 5.99
N PRO A 71 -3.30 -1.90 5.82
CA PRO A 71 -3.68 -0.98 4.73
C PRO A 71 -2.93 0.34 4.74
N SER A 72 -2.67 0.91 5.90
CA SER A 72 -1.96 2.18 5.96
C SER A 72 -0.52 2.04 5.50
N ASP A 73 0.14 0.92 5.81
CA ASP A 73 1.51 0.66 5.37
C ASP A 73 1.54 0.41 3.86
N ILE A 74 0.54 -0.26 3.33
CA ILE A 74 0.42 -0.47 1.89
C ILE A 74 0.34 0.87 1.17
N LYS A 75 -0.52 1.76 1.65
CA LYS A 75 -0.68 3.08 1.03
C LYS A 75 0.62 3.87 1.10
N LEU A 76 1.33 3.77 2.20
CA LEU A 76 2.57 4.50 2.38
C LEU A 76 3.65 3.98 1.43
N CYS A 77 3.77 2.68 1.27
CA CYS A 77 4.75 2.09 0.36
C CYS A 77 4.47 2.49 -1.08
N ILE A 78 3.19 2.49 -1.48
CA ILE A 78 2.81 2.92 -2.82
C ILE A 78 3.17 4.39 -3.02
N LYS A 79 2.87 5.21 -2.03
CA LYS A 79 3.14 6.65 -2.11
C LYS A 79 4.64 6.92 -2.24
N ARG A 80 5.47 6.11 -1.61
CA ARG A 80 6.92 6.27 -1.66
C ARG A 80 7.55 5.66 -2.89
N GLY A 81 6.77 5.04 -3.74
CA GLY A 81 7.27 4.51 -4.99
C GLY A 81 8.07 3.22 -4.88
N TRP A 82 7.88 2.46 -3.81
CA TRP A 82 8.54 1.17 -3.67
C TRP A 82 8.04 0.22 -4.75
N LYS A 83 8.92 -0.65 -5.23
CA LYS A 83 8.58 -1.60 -6.27
C LYS A 83 7.63 -2.66 -5.71
N ILE A 84 6.52 -2.87 -6.38
CA ILE A 84 5.54 -3.90 -5.99
C ILE A 84 5.97 -5.22 -6.60
N THR A 85 6.21 -6.23 -5.77
CA THR A 85 6.61 -7.54 -6.24
C THR A 85 5.50 -8.57 -6.14
N SER A 86 4.53 -8.36 -5.24
CA SER A 86 3.36 -9.24 -5.22
C SER A 86 2.16 -8.52 -4.64
N VAL A 87 0.97 -8.96 -5.02
CA VAL A 87 -0.30 -8.44 -4.52
C VAL A 87 -1.15 -9.64 -4.15
N THR A 88 -1.70 -9.62 -2.95
CA THR A 88 -2.59 -10.68 -2.46
C THR A 88 -3.98 -10.12 -2.31
N TYR A 89 -4.96 -10.82 -2.87
CA TYR A 89 -6.36 -10.42 -2.81
C TYR A 89 -7.17 -11.41 -2.00
N TYR A 90 -8.26 -10.92 -1.40
CA TYR A 90 -9.27 -11.81 -0.85
C TYR A 90 -10.07 -12.37 -2.02
N LYS A 91 -10.17 -13.69 -2.06
CA LYS A 91 -10.79 -14.37 -3.20
C LYS A 91 -12.27 -14.01 -3.36
N ASP A 92 -12.96 -13.79 -2.25
CA ASP A 92 -14.40 -13.54 -2.28
C ASP A 92 -14.78 -12.12 -2.69
N THR A 93 -13.92 -11.14 -2.43
CA THR A 93 -14.27 -9.73 -2.68
C THR A 93 -13.34 -9.04 -3.65
N ASN A 94 -12.20 -9.66 -3.96
CA ASN A 94 -11.14 -9.04 -4.76
C ASN A 94 -10.56 -7.77 -4.14
N GLN A 95 -10.73 -7.62 -2.83
CA GLN A 95 -10.09 -6.54 -2.09
C GLN A 95 -8.67 -6.96 -1.73
N ILE A 96 -7.79 -5.98 -1.59
CA ILE A 96 -6.39 -6.25 -1.29
C ILE A 96 -6.25 -6.76 0.14
N ALA A 97 -5.62 -7.91 0.29
CA ALA A 97 -5.33 -8.50 1.60
C ALA A 97 -3.91 -8.17 2.05
N GLY A 98 -2.98 -7.99 1.11
CA GLY A 98 -1.61 -7.68 1.44
C GLY A 98 -0.80 -7.41 0.20
N MET A 99 0.41 -6.89 0.39
CA MET A 99 1.32 -6.61 -0.72
C MET A 99 2.76 -6.76 -0.26
N THR A 100 3.62 -7.08 -1.21
CA THR A 100 5.05 -7.16 -0.97
C THR A 100 5.76 -6.14 -1.84
N PHE A 101 6.67 -5.40 -1.23
CA PHE A 101 7.41 -4.33 -1.89
C PHE A 101 8.90 -4.59 -1.76
N GLU A 102 9.69 -4.00 -2.66
CA GLU A 102 11.12 -4.10 -2.64
C GLU A 102 11.75 -2.73 -2.82
N GLY A 103 12.85 -2.47 -2.11
CA GLY A 103 13.55 -1.20 -2.20
C GLY A 103 14.91 -1.27 -1.53
N LYS A 104 15.47 -0.12 -1.22
CA LYS A 104 16.76 -0.03 -0.55
C LYS A 104 16.57 0.24 0.92
N SER A 105 17.41 -0.36 1.76
CA SER A 105 17.26 -0.25 3.20
C SER A 105 17.36 1.17 3.70
N ASN A 106 18.15 2.01 3.04
CA ASN A 106 18.28 3.40 3.48
C ASN A 106 17.03 4.23 3.19
N GLY A 107 16.07 3.67 2.47
CA GLY A 107 14.81 4.35 2.21
C GLY A 107 13.69 3.91 3.12
N ILE A 108 13.99 3.03 4.07
CA ILE A 108 12.95 2.52 4.96
C ILE A 108 12.68 3.51 6.06
N SER A 109 11.44 3.94 6.14
CA SER A 109 11.02 4.78 7.26
C SER A 109 9.52 4.72 7.39
N ILE A 110 8.97 3.55 7.11
CA ILE A 110 7.53 3.38 7.10
C ILE A 110 6.92 3.72 8.43
N ARG A 111 7.50 3.19 9.49
CA ARG A 111 6.96 3.42 10.80
C ARG A 111 7.82 4.30 11.63
N ASN A 112 8.75 4.95 11.02
CA ASN A 112 9.62 5.76 11.79
C ASN A 112 10.21 4.95 12.91
N VAL A 113 10.49 3.74 12.66
CA VAL A 113 10.91 2.84 13.66
C VAL A 113 12.28 3.18 13.99
N GLY A 114 12.40 3.70 14.99
CA GLY A 114 13.78 3.98 15.40
C GLY A 114 14.11 2.78 16.01
#